data_02ea0c051c57d71d2d07fb9ebedf35f6
#
_entry.id   02ea0c051c57d71d2d07fb9ebedf35f6
#
_cell.length_a   1.000
_cell.length_b   1.000
_cell.length_c   1.000
_cell.angle_alpha   90.00
_cell.angle_beta   90.00
_cell.angle_gamma   90.00
#
_symmetry.space_group_name_H-M   'P 1'
#
loop_
_entity.id
_entity.type
_entity.pdbx_description
1 polymer ?
#
loop_
_entity_poly.entity_id
_entity_poly.type
_entity_poly.pdbx_seq_one_letter_code
_entity_poly.pdbx_strand_id
1 'polypeptide(L)'
;MESPLLDLGWPSYQQITVDRWKGKLYERREDFIAEEVPISLIYNQIPHVVMLATPTNLEEFALGFSITEGIIKSPHELLSARVYNRSNGIEVQLKIPKHRFDCLSDKGRNLTGRTGCGLCGASTLQQAIRQPNAVKGELSVSAEDLRSALFDIGNHQKLNHITGAVHAAAWVVPGQGISDIREDVGRHNALDKLIGCLLRNNKDLSSGFIIITSRASYEMVQKTAWVGISLLAAISAPTGLAIRLANETGLTLIGFARDDQHVVYTHPRRLTHNNYR
;
A
#
# COMPACT_ATOMS: atom_id res chain seq x y z
N MET A 1 -1.40 -39.08 2.82
CA MET A 1 0.00 -38.61 3.01
C MET A 1 0.24 -37.57 1.93
N GLU A 2 0.02 -36.31 2.26
CA GLU A 2 0.30 -35.20 1.35
C GLU A 2 1.81 -34.93 1.38
N SER A 3 2.39 -34.81 0.21
CA SER A 3 3.82 -34.63 0.00
C SER A 3 4.32 -33.32 0.63
N PRO A 4 5.44 -33.29 1.38
CA PRO A 4 6.00 -32.08 1.99
C PRO A 4 6.57 -31.06 0.99
N LEU A 5 6.45 -31.29 -0.32
CA LEU A 5 6.99 -30.43 -1.39
C LEU A 5 6.00 -29.35 -1.88
N LEU A 6 4.81 -29.23 -1.30
CA LEU A 6 3.77 -28.28 -1.72
C LEU A 6 3.80 -26.93 -1.00
N ASP A 7 4.77 -26.67 -0.15
CA ASP A 7 4.89 -25.41 0.61
C ASP A 7 5.99 -24.46 0.07
N LEU A 8 6.48 -24.73 -1.13
CA LEU A 8 7.25 -23.74 -1.88
C LEU A 8 6.25 -22.78 -2.51
N GLY A 9 5.90 -21.74 -1.73
CA GLY A 9 5.06 -20.65 -2.22
C GLY A 9 5.64 -19.99 -3.48
N TRP A 10 4.85 -19.19 -4.17
CA TRP A 10 5.32 -18.39 -5.29
C TRP A 10 6.52 -17.53 -4.85
N PRO A 11 7.64 -17.52 -5.60
CA PRO A 11 8.79 -16.67 -5.29
C PRO A 11 8.41 -15.19 -5.47
N SER A 12 9.09 -14.29 -4.79
CA SER A 12 8.88 -12.85 -4.97
C SER A 12 9.61 -12.26 -6.18
N TYR A 13 10.55 -13.00 -6.74
CA TYR A 13 11.28 -12.67 -7.97
C TYR A 13 11.80 -13.94 -8.64
N GLN A 14 12.10 -13.82 -9.92
CA GLN A 14 12.71 -14.89 -10.73
C GLN A 14 14.02 -14.40 -11.35
N GLN A 15 14.95 -15.33 -11.56
CA GLN A 15 16.17 -15.08 -12.29
C GLN A 15 15.98 -15.57 -13.74
N ILE A 16 16.25 -14.68 -14.69
CA ILE A 16 16.17 -14.99 -16.13
C ILE A 16 17.41 -14.49 -16.87
N THR A 17 17.76 -15.18 -17.95
CA THR A 17 18.81 -14.71 -18.85
C THR A 17 18.24 -13.66 -19.81
N VAL A 18 18.87 -12.49 -19.88
CA VAL A 18 18.45 -11.37 -20.73
C VAL A 18 19.59 -10.90 -21.64
N ASP A 19 19.20 -10.32 -22.76
CA ASP A 19 20.10 -9.59 -23.65
C ASP A 19 20.07 -8.11 -23.31
N ARG A 20 21.20 -7.56 -22.84
CA ARG A 20 21.33 -6.17 -22.42
C ARG A 20 22.12 -5.34 -23.43
N TRP A 21 21.58 -4.18 -23.74
CA TRP A 21 22.24 -3.18 -24.58
C TRP A 21 22.55 -1.91 -23.78
N LYS A 22 23.80 -1.44 -23.86
CA LYS A 22 24.19 -0.14 -23.33
C LYS A 22 24.89 0.67 -24.45
N GLY A 23 24.15 1.52 -25.12
CA GLY A 23 24.57 2.12 -26.35
C GLY A 23 24.78 1.05 -27.45
N LYS A 24 26.02 0.90 -27.92
CA LYS A 24 26.39 -0.15 -28.90
C LYS A 24 26.93 -1.44 -28.26
N LEU A 25 27.08 -1.45 -26.95
CA LEU A 25 27.59 -2.63 -26.23
C LEU A 25 26.45 -3.61 -25.95
N TYR A 26 26.69 -4.85 -26.28
CA TYR A 26 25.78 -5.97 -26.05
C TYR A 26 26.41 -6.90 -25.01
N GLU A 27 25.61 -7.38 -24.07
CA GLU A 27 25.99 -8.44 -23.15
C GLU A 27 24.78 -9.35 -22.87
N ARG A 28 25.03 -10.63 -22.74
CA ARG A 28 24.05 -11.60 -22.25
C ARG A 28 24.35 -11.86 -20.78
N ARG A 29 23.35 -11.63 -19.91
CA ARG A 29 23.52 -11.74 -18.45
C ARG A 29 22.26 -12.24 -17.77
N GLU A 30 22.44 -12.68 -16.53
CA GLU A 30 21.34 -12.95 -15.63
C GLU A 30 20.76 -11.65 -15.07
N ASP A 31 19.43 -11.60 -14.95
CA ASP A 31 18.69 -10.50 -14.35
C ASP A 31 17.59 -11.02 -13.43
N PHE A 32 17.17 -10.20 -12.47
CA PHE A 32 16.16 -10.57 -11.49
C PHE A 32 14.89 -9.79 -11.75
N ILE A 33 13.79 -10.50 -11.97
CA ILE A 33 12.50 -9.94 -12.34
C ILE A 33 11.52 -10.14 -11.19
N ALA A 34 10.86 -9.04 -10.74
CA ALA A 34 9.83 -9.13 -9.72
C ALA A 34 8.68 -10.03 -10.19
N GLU A 35 8.20 -10.89 -9.29
CA GLU A 35 7.05 -11.74 -9.58
C GLU A 35 5.75 -11.01 -9.29
N GLU A 36 4.79 -11.20 -10.18
CA GLU A 36 3.42 -10.68 -10.09
C GLU A 36 2.44 -11.84 -10.20
N VAL A 37 1.71 -12.11 -9.13
CA VAL A 37 0.85 -13.29 -8.99
C VAL A 37 -0.61 -12.88 -8.80
N PRO A 38 -1.59 -13.56 -9.43
CA PRO A 38 -3.00 -13.37 -9.13
C PRO A 38 -3.32 -13.80 -7.69
N ILE A 39 -3.79 -12.86 -6.87
CA ILE A 39 -4.20 -13.08 -5.49
C ILE A 39 -5.71 -12.94 -5.39
N SER A 40 -6.41 -14.03 -5.10
CA SER A 40 -7.86 -14.03 -4.89
C SER A 40 -8.19 -13.81 -3.41
N LEU A 41 -8.90 -12.73 -3.10
CA LEU A 41 -9.45 -12.50 -1.76
C LEU A 41 -10.86 -13.10 -1.68
N ILE A 42 -11.03 -14.06 -0.77
CA ILE A 42 -12.26 -14.86 -0.62
C ILE A 42 -12.82 -14.62 0.78
N TYR A 43 -13.98 -13.98 0.88
CA TYR A 43 -14.64 -13.68 2.16
C TYR A 43 -15.75 -14.69 2.44
N ASN A 44 -15.69 -15.37 3.59
CA ASN A 44 -16.67 -16.37 4.01
C ASN A 44 -17.00 -17.37 2.89
N GLN A 45 -15.97 -17.87 2.19
CA GLN A 45 -16.01 -18.83 1.08
C GLN A 45 -16.55 -18.26 -0.25
N ILE A 46 -16.82 -16.96 -0.35
CA ILE A 46 -17.25 -16.33 -1.61
C ILE A 46 -16.11 -15.47 -2.18
N PRO A 47 -15.68 -15.72 -3.43
CA PRO A 47 -14.69 -14.88 -4.10
C PRO A 47 -15.19 -13.43 -4.22
N HIS A 48 -14.31 -12.48 -3.88
CA HIS A 48 -14.64 -11.06 -3.93
C HIS A 48 -13.87 -10.33 -5.02
N VAL A 49 -12.55 -10.49 -5.04
CA VAL A 49 -11.68 -9.78 -5.99
C VAL A 49 -10.41 -10.59 -6.25
N VAL A 50 -9.86 -10.46 -7.45
CA VAL A 50 -8.53 -10.93 -7.80
C VAL A 50 -7.65 -9.71 -8.07
N MET A 51 -6.50 -9.66 -7.40
CA MET A 51 -5.51 -8.59 -7.51
C MET A 51 -4.18 -9.16 -7.96
N LEU A 52 -3.48 -8.47 -8.85
CA LEU A 52 -2.09 -8.80 -9.17
C LEU A 52 -1.20 -8.15 -8.10
N ALA A 53 -0.36 -8.95 -7.44
CA ALA A 53 0.49 -8.50 -6.36
C ALA A 53 1.77 -9.33 -6.24
N THR A 54 2.79 -8.77 -5.62
CA THR A 54 3.94 -9.54 -5.15
C THR A 54 3.49 -10.53 -4.07
N PRO A 55 3.86 -11.82 -4.15
CA PRO A 55 3.35 -12.88 -3.27
C PRO A 55 3.98 -12.88 -1.87
N THR A 56 4.08 -11.73 -1.25
CA THR A 56 4.63 -11.52 0.10
C THR A 56 3.64 -10.78 0.99
N ASN A 57 3.68 -11.03 2.31
CA ASN A 57 2.86 -10.31 3.29
C ASN A 57 1.35 -10.34 3.01
N LEU A 58 0.84 -11.47 2.51
CA LEU A 58 -0.53 -11.57 1.99
C LEU A 58 -1.61 -11.45 3.06
N GLU A 59 -1.37 -11.89 4.30
CA GLU A 59 -2.29 -11.69 5.40
C GLU A 59 -2.39 -10.21 5.80
N GLU A 60 -1.26 -9.49 5.78
CA GLU A 60 -1.22 -8.04 6.00
C GLU A 60 -1.91 -7.31 4.84
N PHE A 61 -1.66 -7.72 3.58
CA PHE A 61 -2.37 -7.21 2.42
C PHE A 61 -3.88 -7.34 2.57
N ALA A 62 -4.35 -8.54 2.92
CA ALA A 62 -5.77 -8.81 3.06
C ALA A 62 -6.43 -8.00 4.21
N LEU A 63 -5.74 -7.83 5.34
CA LEU A 63 -6.21 -6.99 6.45
C LEU A 63 -6.28 -5.52 6.03
N GLY A 64 -5.19 -4.98 5.49
CA GLY A 64 -5.14 -3.58 5.06
C GLY A 64 -6.18 -3.28 3.99
N PHE A 65 -6.28 -4.11 2.95
CA PHE A 65 -7.31 -4.02 1.92
C PHE A 65 -8.72 -4.03 2.52
N SER A 66 -9.01 -4.98 3.42
CA SER A 66 -10.34 -5.09 4.05
C SER A 66 -10.74 -3.84 4.83
N ILE A 67 -9.79 -3.22 5.53
CA ILE A 67 -10.01 -1.96 6.27
C ILE A 67 -10.17 -0.79 5.30
N THR A 68 -9.23 -0.61 4.37
CA THR A 68 -9.20 0.58 3.49
C THR A 68 -10.34 0.58 2.47
N GLU A 69 -10.84 -0.62 2.09
CA GLU A 69 -12.05 -0.78 1.29
C GLU A 69 -13.34 -0.76 2.12
N GLY A 70 -13.25 -0.59 3.45
CA GLY A 70 -14.41 -0.51 4.34
C GLY A 70 -15.25 -1.79 4.38
N ILE A 71 -14.64 -2.94 4.09
CA ILE A 71 -15.26 -4.27 4.23
C ILE A 71 -15.43 -4.58 5.70
N ILE A 72 -14.41 -4.30 6.50
CA ILE A 72 -14.42 -4.34 7.95
C ILE A 72 -14.07 -2.96 8.51
N LYS A 73 -14.46 -2.67 9.75
CA LYS A 73 -14.20 -1.38 10.42
C LYS A 73 -13.07 -1.45 11.45
N SER A 74 -12.72 -2.65 11.87
CA SER A 74 -11.70 -2.89 12.90
C SER A 74 -10.91 -4.15 12.56
N PRO A 75 -9.60 -4.21 12.88
CA PRO A 75 -8.79 -5.41 12.70
C PRO A 75 -9.38 -6.65 13.39
N HIS A 76 -10.09 -6.48 14.51
CA HIS A 76 -10.73 -7.58 15.25
C HIS A 76 -11.90 -8.22 14.49
N GLU A 77 -12.43 -7.57 13.47
CA GLU A 77 -13.45 -8.15 12.59
C GLU A 77 -12.87 -9.10 11.53
N LEU A 78 -11.55 -9.15 11.36
CA LEU A 78 -10.89 -10.21 10.61
C LEU A 78 -10.68 -11.43 11.54
N LEU A 79 -11.63 -12.33 11.54
CA LEU A 79 -11.67 -13.48 12.45
C LEU A 79 -10.60 -14.52 12.10
N SER A 80 -10.29 -14.67 10.81
CA SER A 80 -9.15 -15.46 10.33
C SER A 80 -8.73 -15.06 8.92
N ALA A 81 -7.46 -15.25 8.61
CA ALA A 81 -6.89 -15.18 7.27
C ALA A 81 -6.01 -16.41 7.05
N ARG A 82 -6.19 -17.10 5.92
CA ARG A 82 -5.40 -18.28 5.55
C ARG A 82 -5.00 -18.19 4.09
N VAL A 83 -3.73 -18.44 3.82
CA VAL A 83 -3.13 -18.37 2.47
C VAL A 83 -3.02 -19.77 1.90
N TYR A 84 -3.50 -19.98 0.68
CA TYR A 84 -3.43 -21.24 -0.04
C TYR A 84 -2.80 -21.03 -1.42
N ASN A 85 -1.69 -21.70 -1.68
CA ASN A 85 -1.07 -21.72 -2.99
C ASN A 85 -1.89 -22.59 -3.95
N ARG A 86 -2.07 -22.11 -5.19
CA ARG A 86 -2.73 -22.80 -6.28
C ARG A 86 -1.81 -22.84 -7.49
N SER A 87 -2.10 -23.68 -8.47
CA SER A 87 -1.33 -23.76 -9.71
C SER A 87 -1.34 -22.49 -10.55
N ASN A 88 -2.37 -21.66 -10.40
CA ASN A 88 -2.62 -20.46 -11.20
C ASN A 88 -2.67 -19.17 -10.35
N GLY A 89 -2.18 -19.18 -9.11
CA GLY A 89 -2.19 -18.03 -8.23
C GLY A 89 -2.30 -18.40 -6.76
N ILE A 90 -2.76 -17.48 -5.93
CA ILE A 90 -2.90 -17.65 -4.49
C ILE A 90 -4.32 -17.27 -4.05
N GLU A 91 -4.90 -18.07 -3.18
CA GLU A 91 -6.15 -17.74 -2.50
C GLU A 91 -5.85 -17.29 -1.07
N VAL A 92 -6.40 -16.14 -0.68
CA VAL A 92 -6.43 -15.69 0.71
C VAL A 92 -7.86 -15.81 1.20
N GLN A 93 -8.12 -16.82 2.02
CA GLN A 93 -9.44 -17.10 2.59
C GLN A 93 -9.61 -16.35 3.90
N LEU A 94 -10.60 -15.49 3.95
CA LEU A 94 -10.87 -14.54 5.02
C LEU A 94 -12.22 -14.85 5.67
N LYS A 95 -12.25 -14.86 7.00
CA LYS A 95 -13.48 -14.99 7.76
C LYS A 95 -13.79 -13.68 8.45
N ILE A 96 -14.98 -13.13 8.18
CA ILE A 96 -15.50 -11.88 8.77
C ILE A 96 -16.88 -12.11 9.39
N PRO A 97 -17.34 -11.23 10.30
CA PRO A 97 -18.68 -11.34 10.88
C PRO A 97 -19.78 -11.31 9.82
N LYS A 98 -20.86 -12.04 10.06
CA LYS A 98 -21.95 -12.17 9.10
C LYS A 98 -22.53 -10.83 8.66
N HIS A 99 -22.76 -9.89 9.57
CA HIS A 99 -23.30 -8.58 9.24
C HIS A 99 -22.38 -7.76 8.29
N ARG A 100 -21.05 -7.97 8.35
CA ARG A 100 -20.10 -7.37 7.41
C ARG A 100 -20.19 -8.04 6.05
N PHE A 101 -20.29 -9.35 6.06
CA PHE A 101 -20.40 -10.13 4.84
C PHE A 101 -21.72 -9.85 4.09
N ASP A 102 -22.84 -9.72 4.80
CA ASP A 102 -24.12 -9.36 4.20
C ASP A 102 -24.03 -7.99 3.48
N CYS A 103 -23.42 -6.98 4.12
CA CYS A 103 -23.15 -5.68 3.50
C CYS A 103 -22.22 -5.76 2.27
N LEU A 104 -21.27 -6.71 2.26
CA LEU A 104 -20.35 -6.92 1.16
C LEU A 104 -21.06 -7.58 -0.03
N SER A 105 -21.91 -8.60 0.23
CA SER A 105 -22.65 -9.33 -0.80
C SER A 105 -23.66 -8.44 -1.55
N ASP A 106 -24.27 -7.50 -0.85
CA ASP A 106 -25.20 -6.52 -1.46
C ASP A 106 -24.48 -5.54 -2.40
N LYS A 107 -23.22 -5.21 -2.09
CA LYS A 107 -22.35 -4.38 -2.95
C LYS A 107 -21.69 -5.19 -4.07
N GLY A 108 -21.53 -6.49 -3.91
CA GLY A 108 -20.63 -7.34 -4.70
C GLY A 108 -21.18 -7.83 -6.05
N ARG A 109 -22.45 -7.66 -6.35
CA ARG A 109 -23.04 -8.12 -7.63
C ARG A 109 -22.51 -7.43 -8.88
N ASN A 110 -21.65 -6.41 -8.74
CA ASN A 110 -21.11 -5.59 -9.83
C ASN A 110 -19.58 -5.62 -9.95
N LEU A 111 -18.88 -6.62 -9.39
CA LEU A 111 -17.41 -6.54 -9.18
C LEU A 111 -16.55 -7.39 -10.11
N THR A 112 -17.10 -7.92 -11.19
CA THR A 112 -16.32 -8.65 -12.22
C THR A 112 -15.44 -7.66 -13.00
N GLY A 113 -14.11 -7.77 -12.86
CA GLY A 113 -13.13 -7.02 -13.69
C GLY A 113 -12.42 -5.85 -13.01
N ARG A 114 -12.21 -5.86 -11.70
CA ARG A 114 -11.42 -4.82 -11.03
C ARG A 114 -9.94 -4.93 -11.37
N THR A 115 -9.44 -3.95 -12.09
CA THR A 115 -8.00 -3.63 -12.13
C THR A 115 -7.64 -2.86 -10.85
N GLY A 116 -6.38 -2.90 -10.43
CA GLY A 116 -5.86 -2.38 -9.15
C GLY A 116 -6.14 -0.92 -8.75
N CYS A 117 -7.06 -0.23 -9.43
CA CYS A 117 -7.43 1.15 -9.14
C CYS A 117 -8.70 1.29 -8.27
N GLY A 118 -9.27 0.19 -7.72
CA GLY A 118 -10.43 0.25 -6.80
C GLY A 118 -11.74 0.84 -7.39
N LEU A 119 -11.69 1.47 -8.55
CA LEU A 119 -12.81 2.17 -9.20
C LEU A 119 -13.53 1.32 -10.23
N CYS A 120 -12.93 0.22 -10.68
CA CYS A 120 -13.54 -0.69 -11.66
C CYS A 120 -14.72 -1.42 -11.01
N GLY A 121 -15.95 -1.13 -11.49
CA GLY A 121 -17.20 -1.69 -10.99
C GLY A 121 -18.05 -0.72 -10.15
N ALA A 122 -17.60 0.52 -9.93
CA ALA A 122 -18.47 1.56 -9.42
C ALA A 122 -19.51 1.92 -10.51
N SER A 123 -20.79 1.69 -10.23
CA SER A 123 -21.86 2.01 -11.18
C SER A 123 -22.26 3.49 -11.13
N THR A 124 -21.80 4.24 -10.14
CA THR A 124 -22.05 5.69 -10.00
C THR A 124 -20.80 6.42 -9.53
N LEU A 125 -20.69 7.71 -9.88
CA LEU A 125 -19.61 8.59 -9.42
C LEU A 125 -19.53 8.65 -7.88
N GLN A 126 -20.67 8.60 -7.19
CA GLN A 126 -20.72 8.61 -5.71
C GLN A 126 -20.16 7.32 -5.10
N GLN A 127 -20.29 6.17 -5.78
CA GLN A 127 -19.68 4.92 -5.34
C GLN A 127 -18.17 4.90 -5.60
N ALA A 128 -17.71 5.61 -6.63
CA ALA A 128 -16.29 5.74 -6.96
C ALA A 128 -15.53 6.63 -5.97
N ILE A 129 -16.19 7.65 -5.41
CA ILE A 129 -15.58 8.63 -4.51
C ILE A 129 -16.06 8.36 -3.09
N ARG A 130 -15.27 7.59 -2.32
CA ARG A 130 -15.53 7.40 -0.90
C ARG A 130 -14.81 8.51 -0.13
N GLN A 131 -15.54 9.22 0.71
CA GLN A 131 -14.96 10.25 1.58
C GLN A 131 -14.60 9.65 2.94
N PRO A 132 -13.31 9.60 3.30
CA PRO A 132 -12.89 9.26 4.66
C PRO A 132 -13.29 10.38 5.64
N ASN A 133 -13.33 10.05 6.92
CA ASN A 133 -13.52 11.06 7.96
C ASN A 133 -12.32 12.01 8.00
N ALA A 134 -12.54 13.21 8.53
CA ALA A 134 -11.45 14.15 8.77
C ALA A 134 -10.42 13.56 9.75
N VAL A 135 -9.14 13.67 9.40
CA VAL A 135 -8.04 13.22 10.26
C VAL A 135 -7.83 14.25 11.39
N LYS A 136 -7.73 13.75 12.63
CA LYS A 136 -7.67 14.58 13.84
C LYS A 136 -6.27 14.66 14.47
N GLY A 137 -5.25 14.05 13.84
CA GLY A 137 -3.90 13.96 14.43
C GLY A 137 -3.21 15.33 14.55
N GLU A 138 -2.56 15.55 15.69
CA GLU A 138 -1.69 16.70 15.97
C GLU A 138 -0.20 16.35 15.76
N LEU A 139 0.08 15.41 14.88
CA LEU A 139 1.45 15.00 14.56
C LEU A 139 2.29 16.22 14.16
N SER A 140 3.48 16.34 14.73
CA SER A 140 4.49 17.30 14.31
C SER A 140 5.71 16.54 13.80
N VAL A 141 6.13 16.82 12.57
CA VAL A 141 7.26 16.20 11.88
C VAL A 141 8.24 17.30 11.53
N SER A 142 9.51 17.12 11.84
CA SER A 142 10.54 18.03 11.35
C SER A 142 10.88 17.75 9.89
N ALA A 143 11.25 18.78 9.13
CA ALA A 143 11.75 18.59 7.77
C ALA A 143 12.99 17.68 7.74
N GLU A 144 13.74 17.64 8.85
CA GLU A 144 14.90 16.75 9.00
C GLU A 144 14.49 15.28 9.15
N ASP A 145 13.43 14.96 9.91
CA ASP A 145 12.89 13.60 10.01
C ASP A 145 12.43 13.10 8.63
N LEU A 146 11.74 13.98 7.88
CA LEU A 146 11.31 13.66 6.51
C LEU A 146 12.51 13.40 5.60
N ARG A 147 13.50 14.29 5.61
CA ARG A 147 14.71 14.18 4.79
C ARG A 147 15.51 12.92 5.10
N SER A 148 15.76 12.65 6.37
CA SER A 148 16.49 11.46 6.82
C SER A 148 15.80 10.17 6.38
N ALA A 149 14.48 10.09 6.53
CA ALA A 149 13.71 8.93 6.11
C ALA A 149 13.71 8.76 4.57
N LEU A 150 13.65 9.85 3.80
CA LEU A 150 13.75 9.81 2.34
C LEU A 150 15.14 9.34 1.86
N PHE A 151 16.19 9.75 2.54
CA PHE A 151 17.55 9.30 2.25
C PHE A 151 17.71 7.79 2.53
N ASP A 152 17.10 7.31 3.61
CA ASP A 152 17.27 5.93 4.07
C ASP A 152 16.29 4.93 3.42
N ILE A 153 15.21 5.38 2.79
CA ILE A 153 14.16 4.48 2.25
C ILE A 153 14.71 3.46 1.26
N GLY A 154 15.70 3.84 0.44
CA GLY A 154 16.35 2.94 -0.50
C GLY A 154 17.02 1.74 0.17
N ASN A 155 17.62 1.92 1.34
CA ASN A 155 18.28 0.86 2.11
C ASN A 155 17.28 -0.17 2.64
N HIS A 156 16.03 0.21 2.82
CA HIS A 156 14.95 -0.65 3.30
C HIS A 156 14.22 -1.40 2.17
N GLN A 157 14.37 -0.97 0.90
CA GLN A 157 13.70 -1.57 -0.26
C GLN A 157 14.45 -2.79 -0.80
N LYS A 158 14.37 -3.91 -0.09
CA LYS A 158 15.11 -5.15 -0.41
C LYS A 158 14.76 -5.73 -1.77
N LEU A 159 13.46 -5.81 -2.09
CA LEU A 159 13.00 -6.36 -3.35
C LEU A 159 13.27 -5.42 -4.52
N ASN A 160 13.05 -4.11 -4.31
CA ASN A 160 13.37 -3.11 -5.32
C ASN A 160 14.87 -3.04 -5.62
N HIS A 161 15.72 -3.25 -4.63
CA HIS A 161 17.18 -3.30 -4.81
C HIS A 161 17.61 -4.44 -5.74
N ILE A 162 16.90 -5.56 -5.68
CA ILE A 162 17.15 -6.73 -6.54
C ILE A 162 16.55 -6.54 -7.93
N THR A 163 15.32 -6.06 -8.03
CA THR A 163 14.51 -6.12 -9.26
C THR A 163 14.28 -4.76 -9.93
N GLY A 164 14.35 -3.67 -9.19
CA GLY A 164 14.06 -2.32 -9.69
C GLY A 164 12.59 -2.10 -10.11
N ALA A 165 11.67 -3.01 -9.78
CA ALA A 165 10.34 -3.09 -10.39
C ALA A 165 9.17 -2.97 -9.39
N VAL A 166 9.42 -2.58 -8.15
CA VAL A 166 8.38 -2.51 -7.12
C VAL A 166 8.28 -1.13 -6.49
N HIS A 167 7.10 -0.83 -5.99
CA HIS A 167 6.85 0.33 -5.15
C HIS A 167 6.97 -0.03 -3.67
N ALA A 168 7.21 0.97 -2.84
CA ALA A 168 7.22 0.83 -1.39
C ALA A 168 6.29 1.84 -0.72
N ALA A 169 5.75 1.42 0.43
CA ALA A 169 5.16 2.28 1.44
C ALA A 169 5.90 2.06 2.77
N ALA A 170 6.36 3.13 3.40
CA ALA A 170 7.13 3.12 4.63
C ALA A 170 6.41 3.88 5.74
N TRP A 171 6.44 3.34 6.96
CA TRP A 171 6.01 4.00 8.17
C TRP A 171 7.20 4.63 8.87
N VAL A 172 7.10 5.92 9.13
CA VAL A 172 8.17 6.71 9.76
C VAL A 172 7.68 7.26 11.08
N VAL A 173 8.46 7.05 12.12
CA VAL A 173 8.22 7.64 13.44
C VAL A 173 9.21 8.79 13.65
N PRO A 174 8.74 10.03 13.90
CA PRO A 174 9.63 11.17 14.13
C PRO A 174 10.69 10.88 15.19
N GLY A 175 11.94 11.23 14.92
CA GLY A 175 13.08 10.96 15.79
C GLY A 175 13.57 9.50 15.80
N GLN A 176 12.85 8.55 15.18
CA GLN A 176 13.25 7.13 15.14
C GLN A 176 13.54 6.63 13.71
N GLY A 177 13.07 7.35 12.67
CA GLY A 177 13.21 6.95 11.28
C GLY A 177 12.19 5.91 10.83
N ILE A 178 12.53 5.13 9.78
CA ILE A 178 11.66 4.10 9.21
C ILE A 178 11.58 2.91 10.16
N SER A 179 10.37 2.61 10.64
CA SER A 179 10.14 1.44 11.49
C SER A 179 9.58 0.23 10.74
N ASP A 180 8.79 0.46 9.69
CA ASP A 180 8.16 -0.58 8.90
C ASP A 180 8.12 -0.17 7.42
N ILE A 181 8.33 -1.14 6.53
CA ILE A 181 8.22 -0.93 5.08
C ILE A 181 7.58 -2.15 4.42
N ARG A 182 6.78 -1.90 3.38
CA ARG A 182 6.23 -2.97 2.54
C ARG A 182 6.40 -2.61 1.07
N GLU A 183 6.77 -3.64 0.31
CA GLU A 183 7.02 -3.54 -1.12
C GLU A 183 5.99 -4.36 -1.90
N ASP A 184 5.62 -3.89 -3.08
CA ASP A 184 4.74 -4.59 -4.03
C ASP A 184 4.91 -4.00 -5.43
N VAL A 185 4.67 -4.80 -6.48
CA VAL A 185 4.57 -4.33 -7.87
C VAL A 185 3.46 -3.27 -8.03
N GLY A 186 2.41 -3.36 -7.22
CA GLY A 186 1.31 -2.40 -7.15
C GLY A 186 1.44 -1.42 -5.99
N ARG A 187 1.50 -0.11 -6.26
CA ARG A 187 1.58 0.91 -5.20
C ARG A 187 0.44 0.83 -4.17
N HIS A 188 -0.79 0.50 -4.61
CA HIS A 188 -1.94 0.36 -3.72
C HIS A 188 -1.77 -0.84 -2.79
N ASN A 189 -1.25 -1.94 -3.31
CA ASN A 189 -0.97 -3.14 -2.53
C ASN A 189 0.14 -2.89 -1.50
N ALA A 190 1.21 -2.17 -1.88
CA ALA A 190 2.29 -1.81 -0.95
C ALA A 190 1.73 -1.00 0.25
N LEU A 191 0.83 -0.05 -0.02
CA LEU A 191 0.17 0.73 1.03
C LEU A 191 -0.78 -0.14 1.88
N ASP A 192 -1.59 -0.99 1.27
CA ASP A 192 -2.48 -1.90 2.00
C ASP A 192 -1.68 -2.88 2.87
N LYS A 193 -0.58 -3.44 2.34
CA LYS A 193 0.34 -4.27 3.13
C LYS A 193 0.90 -3.52 4.34
N LEU A 194 1.34 -2.29 4.16
CA LEU A 194 1.85 -1.47 5.26
C LEU A 194 0.76 -1.20 6.31
N ILE A 195 -0.41 -0.74 5.89
CA ILE A 195 -1.54 -0.49 6.80
C ILE A 195 -1.90 -1.77 7.57
N GLY A 196 -1.98 -2.90 6.87
CA GLY A 196 -2.23 -4.19 7.51
C GLY A 196 -1.18 -4.58 8.53
N CYS A 197 0.10 -4.34 8.23
CA CYS A 197 1.20 -4.54 9.17
C CYS A 197 1.03 -3.70 10.44
N LEU A 198 0.80 -2.39 10.27
CA LEU A 198 0.65 -1.46 11.40
C LEU A 198 -0.52 -1.86 12.29
N LEU A 199 -1.67 -2.19 11.69
CA LEU A 199 -2.87 -2.62 12.41
C LEU A 199 -2.70 -3.96 13.12
N ARG A 200 -2.05 -4.93 12.48
CA ARG A 200 -1.76 -6.26 13.07
C ARG A 200 -0.86 -6.15 14.30
N ASN A 201 0.09 -5.22 14.26
CA ASN A 201 1.02 -4.96 15.35
C ASN A 201 0.51 -3.94 16.37
N ASN A 202 -0.76 -3.52 16.29
CA ASN A 202 -1.38 -2.53 17.18
C ASN A 202 -0.56 -1.24 17.30
N LYS A 203 0.05 -0.79 16.18
CA LYS A 203 0.81 0.47 16.16
C LYS A 203 -0.12 1.67 16.36
N ASP A 204 0.34 2.66 17.10
CA ASP A 204 -0.35 3.94 17.18
C ASP A 204 -0.19 4.72 15.87
N LEU A 205 -1.26 4.77 15.08
CA LEU A 205 -1.27 5.45 13.77
C LEU A 205 -1.21 6.99 13.88
N SER A 206 -1.31 7.55 15.08
CA SER A 206 -1.13 8.97 15.33
C SER A 206 0.34 9.37 15.55
N SER A 207 1.22 8.38 15.83
CA SER A 207 2.62 8.60 16.21
C SER A 207 3.60 8.78 15.05
N GLY A 208 3.15 8.62 13.80
CA GLY A 208 4.04 8.65 12.65
C GLY A 208 3.34 9.06 11.35
N PHE A 209 4.04 8.90 10.24
CA PHE A 209 3.57 9.27 8.91
C PHE A 209 4.00 8.25 7.84
N ILE A 210 3.38 8.34 6.66
CA ILE A 210 3.68 7.44 5.55
C ILE A 210 4.52 8.15 4.49
N ILE A 211 5.56 7.44 4.00
CA ILE A 211 6.26 7.78 2.76
C ILE A 211 5.91 6.72 1.71
N ILE A 212 5.59 7.17 0.49
CA ILE A 212 5.38 6.29 -0.67
C ILE A 212 6.36 6.63 -1.80
N THR A 213 6.86 5.61 -2.49
CA THR A 213 7.79 5.81 -3.63
C THR A 213 7.05 6.13 -4.93
N SER A 214 5.74 6.01 -4.96
CA SER A 214 4.87 6.27 -6.10
C SER A 214 4.35 7.71 -6.14
N ARG A 215 3.51 8.02 -7.16
CA ARG A 215 2.65 9.21 -7.15
C ARG A 215 1.61 9.12 -6.04
N ALA A 216 1.24 10.26 -5.44
CA ALA A 216 0.07 10.35 -4.57
C ALA A 216 -1.20 10.53 -5.42
N SER A 217 -1.85 9.42 -5.76
CA SER A 217 -3.18 9.43 -6.38
C SER A 217 -4.29 9.62 -5.34
N TYR A 218 -5.52 9.85 -5.80
CA TYR A 218 -6.70 9.91 -4.96
C TYR A 218 -6.77 8.76 -3.96
N GLU A 219 -6.58 7.53 -4.43
CA GLU A 219 -6.68 6.33 -3.59
C GLU A 219 -5.59 6.24 -2.52
N MET A 220 -4.37 6.72 -2.82
CA MET A 220 -3.29 6.75 -1.82
C MET A 220 -3.67 7.68 -0.66
N VAL A 221 -4.21 8.86 -0.96
CA VAL A 221 -4.71 9.81 0.06
C VAL A 221 -5.92 9.22 0.78
N GLN A 222 -6.87 8.65 0.05
CA GLN A 222 -8.07 8.05 0.61
C GLN A 222 -7.75 6.94 1.62
N LYS A 223 -6.91 5.97 1.25
CA LYS A 223 -6.52 4.85 2.11
C LYS A 223 -5.78 5.33 3.37
N THR A 224 -4.89 6.31 3.21
CA THR A 224 -4.15 6.93 4.32
C THR A 224 -5.09 7.64 5.30
N ALA A 225 -5.97 8.49 4.78
CA ALA A 225 -6.94 9.22 5.60
C ALA A 225 -8.00 8.29 6.23
N TRP A 226 -8.36 7.18 5.53
CA TRP A 226 -9.35 6.21 6.01
C TRP A 226 -8.97 5.59 7.36
N VAL A 227 -7.69 5.37 7.58
CA VAL A 227 -7.16 4.82 8.84
C VAL A 227 -6.71 5.91 9.82
N GLY A 228 -6.97 7.19 9.51
CA GLY A 228 -6.71 8.32 10.41
C GLY A 228 -5.26 8.82 10.41
N ILE A 229 -4.41 8.34 9.51
CA ILE A 229 -3.03 8.85 9.38
C ILE A 229 -3.06 10.25 8.77
N SER A 230 -2.36 11.19 9.41
CA SER A 230 -2.53 12.62 9.14
C SER A 230 -1.51 13.23 8.17
N LEU A 231 -0.46 12.49 7.79
CA LEU A 231 0.58 12.96 6.86
C LEU A 231 1.00 11.86 5.88
N LEU A 232 0.98 12.19 4.59
CA LEU A 232 1.45 11.37 3.49
C LEU A 232 2.48 12.15 2.66
N ALA A 233 3.69 11.60 2.55
CA ALA A 233 4.74 12.12 1.66
C ALA A 233 4.96 11.19 0.47
N ALA A 234 5.03 11.74 -0.73
CA ALA A 234 5.24 11.00 -1.97
C ALA A 234 6.53 11.47 -2.66
N ILE A 235 7.37 10.53 -3.11
CA ILE A 235 8.57 10.84 -3.89
C ILE A 235 8.21 11.51 -5.22
N SER A 236 7.06 11.18 -5.79
CA SER A 236 6.56 11.76 -7.04
C SER A 236 5.40 12.75 -6.80
N ALA A 237 4.78 13.21 -7.88
CA ALA A 237 3.74 14.23 -7.85
C ALA A 237 2.39 13.72 -7.30
N PRO A 238 1.61 14.55 -6.62
CA PRO A 238 0.20 14.29 -6.36
C PRO A 238 -0.68 14.63 -7.57
N THR A 239 -1.88 14.04 -7.61
CA THR A 239 -2.92 14.41 -8.58
C THR A 239 -3.83 15.50 -8.02
N GLY A 240 -4.50 16.26 -8.90
CA GLY A 240 -5.43 17.33 -8.46
C GLY A 240 -6.57 16.81 -7.58
N LEU A 241 -7.10 15.60 -7.86
CA LEU A 241 -8.14 14.99 -7.02
C LEU A 241 -7.59 14.57 -5.65
N ALA A 242 -6.36 14.08 -5.59
CA ALA A 242 -5.67 13.76 -4.34
C ALA A 242 -5.49 15.01 -3.44
N ILE A 243 -5.11 16.15 -4.05
CA ILE A 243 -4.96 17.43 -3.32
C ILE A 243 -6.31 17.89 -2.75
N ARG A 244 -7.39 17.82 -3.54
CA ARG A 244 -8.74 18.19 -3.05
C ARG A 244 -9.16 17.31 -1.86
N LEU A 245 -9.03 15.99 -1.99
CA LEU A 245 -9.36 15.07 -0.91
C LEU A 245 -8.51 15.32 0.35
N ALA A 246 -7.21 15.56 0.19
CA ALA A 246 -6.31 15.86 1.30
C ALA A 246 -6.72 17.16 2.03
N ASN A 247 -7.17 18.19 1.28
CA ASN A 247 -7.72 19.42 1.87
C ASN A 247 -9.00 19.15 2.66
N GLU A 248 -9.95 18.40 2.07
CA GLU A 248 -11.25 18.09 2.69
C GLU A 248 -11.08 17.24 3.96
N THR A 249 -10.13 16.31 3.97
CA THR A 249 -9.89 15.43 5.10
C THR A 249 -8.92 15.96 6.14
N GLY A 250 -8.28 17.11 5.89
CA GLY A 250 -7.28 17.67 6.80
C GLY A 250 -5.93 16.93 6.80
N LEU A 251 -5.65 16.11 5.77
CA LEU A 251 -4.40 15.38 5.64
C LEU A 251 -3.30 16.30 5.09
N THR A 252 -2.12 16.27 5.69
CA THR A 252 -0.93 16.92 5.14
C THR A 252 -0.38 16.10 3.99
N LEU A 253 -0.42 16.65 2.78
CA LEU A 253 0.06 16.02 1.56
C LEU A 253 1.34 16.68 1.09
N ILE A 254 2.40 15.88 0.99
CA ILE A 254 3.71 16.30 0.50
C ILE A 254 3.99 15.53 -0.79
N GLY A 255 4.47 16.20 -1.80
CA GLY A 255 4.92 15.60 -3.06
C GLY A 255 6.32 16.07 -3.43
N PHE A 256 6.90 15.43 -4.48
CA PHE A 256 8.27 15.66 -4.93
C PHE A 256 9.29 15.59 -3.79
N ALA A 257 9.01 14.72 -2.81
CA ALA A 257 9.83 14.51 -1.62
C ALA A 257 11.08 13.67 -1.99
N ARG A 258 12.12 14.32 -2.50
CA ARG A 258 13.38 13.69 -2.92
C ARG A 258 14.48 14.76 -3.09
N ASP A 259 15.73 14.34 -3.09
CA ASP A 259 16.87 15.19 -3.42
C ASP A 259 16.91 16.51 -2.62
N ASP A 260 16.73 16.44 -1.30
CA ASP A 260 16.69 17.58 -0.37
C ASP A 260 15.56 18.60 -0.64
N GLN A 261 14.57 18.24 -1.45
CA GLN A 261 13.41 19.07 -1.72
C GLN A 261 12.09 18.37 -1.42
N HIS A 262 11.08 19.16 -1.17
CA HIS A 262 9.69 18.70 -1.06
C HIS A 262 8.73 19.86 -1.28
N VAL A 263 7.49 19.54 -1.67
CA VAL A 263 6.42 20.51 -1.84
C VAL A 263 5.24 20.12 -0.96
N VAL A 264 4.85 21.00 -0.05
CA VAL A 264 3.67 20.81 0.81
C VAL A 264 2.45 21.37 0.10
N TYR A 265 1.52 20.50 -0.26
CA TYR A 265 0.31 20.86 -1.00
C TYR A 265 -0.86 21.23 -0.10
N THR A 266 -0.95 20.59 1.07
CA THR A 266 -2.10 20.78 1.99
C THR A 266 -1.62 20.78 3.44
N HIS A 267 -2.32 21.52 4.31
CA HIS A 267 -2.15 21.51 5.77
C HIS A 267 -0.70 21.54 6.27
N PRO A 268 0.10 22.57 5.94
CA PRO A 268 1.54 22.63 6.21
C PRO A 268 1.92 22.62 7.71
N ARG A 269 0.97 22.87 8.61
CA ARG A 269 1.20 23.02 10.05
C ARG A 269 1.87 21.79 10.72
N ARG A 270 1.75 20.59 10.11
CA ARG A 270 2.36 19.37 10.65
C ARG A 270 3.82 19.19 10.26
N LEU A 271 4.33 19.93 9.29
CA LEU A 271 5.73 19.90 8.91
C LEU A 271 6.42 21.17 9.41
N THR A 272 7.39 21.01 10.30
CA THR A 272 8.16 22.13 10.87
C THR A 272 9.51 22.22 10.18
N HIS A 273 9.88 23.44 9.80
CA HIS A 273 11.20 23.73 9.25
C HIS A 273 11.99 24.47 10.33
N ASN A 274 13.23 24.01 10.61
CA ASN A 274 14.14 24.80 11.40
C ASN A 274 14.42 26.07 10.59
N ASN A 275 13.95 27.23 11.06
CA ASN A 275 14.32 28.50 10.48
C ASN A 275 15.82 28.65 10.65
N TYR A 276 16.61 28.40 9.59
CA TYR A 276 17.92 28.98 9.50
C TYR A 276 17.72 30.49 9.41
N ARG A 277 17.91 31.17 10.54
CA ARG A 277 18.08 32.62 10.58
C ARG A 277 19.46 32.97 10.06
#